data_70c1eb1d60ec22d78ff5fa589b987eb2
#
_entry.id   70c1eb1d60ec22d78ff5fa589b987eb2
#
_cell.length_a   1.000
_cell.length_b   1.000
_cell.length_c   1.000
_cell.angle_alpha   90.00
_cell.angle_beta   90.00
_cell.angle_gamma   90.00
#
_symmetry.space_group_name_H-M   'P 1'
#
loop_
_entity.id
_entity.type
_entity.pdbx_description
1 polymer ?
#
loop_
_entity_poly.entity_id
_entity_poly.type
_entity_poly.pdbx_seq_one_letter_code
_entity_poly.pdbx_strand_id
1 'polypeptide(L)'
;LDLRRAPLQRNIMLRHKIAKVTRDYFDENGFIEIETPTLIKSTPEGARDYLVPSRVHKGSFFALPQSPQLYKQLLMLSGFDRYIQLARCYRDEDLRADRQPEFTQIDLEMSFVEKEDVFAVAEGYMKRLFKEILGVDIETPLPRLTYTEAMESYGSDKPDTRFDMKIKDISDIVENCGFGVFADTVKNGGTVRAVTAKNAAGVYTRKEIDKLTEEAKGIGAKGLAFIRWVEDEPNCSFAKFMTADEMKAIYERTGAEKGDVVLIVADRKKTVLSVLGALRLTVAKRLEIIPDKYNLLWITEFPFFEYNEETGNWDAMHHPFTKPLDECIQYLDSAPEKVFADAYDLVLNGIELSSGSIRITDPELQKHMFEALGLSDEEAYAKFGFLTDAFRFGAPPHGGMGIGLDRLTMLLCGCDNLRDVIAFPKVSNSSELMSGAPAEVDNAQLKELSISIDE
;
A
#
# COMPACT_ATOMS: atom_id res chain seq x y z
N LEU A 1 -32.48 -10.11 -1.42
CA LEU A 1 -33.12 -9.27 -2.47
C LEU A 1 -32.13 -8.35 -3.13
N ASP A 2 -31.15 -7.81 -2.40
CA ASP A 2 -30.14 -6.86 -2.93
C ASP A 2 -29.34 -7.47 -4.09
N LEU A 3 -28.93 -8.72 -3.98
CA LEU A 3 -28.23 -9.45 -5.06
C LEU A 3 -29.09 -9.66 -6.35
N ARG A 4 -30.37 -9.30 -6.34
CA ARG A 4 -31.20 -9.28 -7.56
C ARG A 4 -31.03 -7.99 -8.38
N ARG A 5 -30.39 -6.98 -7.82
CA ARG A 5 -30.13 -5.74 -8.53
C ARG A 5 -29.11 -5.96 -9.66
N ALA A 6 -29.45 -5.53 -10.86
CA ALA A 6 -28.64 -5.75 -12.04
C ALA A 6 -27.17 -5.28 -11.92
N PRO A 7 -26.86 -4.13 -11.28
CA PRO A 7 -25.47 -3.71 -11.08
C PRO A 7 -24.66 -4.71 -10.23
N LEU A 8 -25.23 -5.20 -9.10
CA LEU A 8 -24.54 -6.15 -8.24
C LEU A 8 -24.34 -7.51 -8.91
N GLN A 9 -25.36 -8.00 -9.65
CA GLN A 9 -25.22 -9.22 -10.44
C GLN A 9 -24.12 -9.10 -11.48
N ARG A 10 -24.08 -8.00 -12.21
CA ARG A 10 -23.01 -7.72 -13.18
C ARG A 10 -21.63 -7.75 -12.53
N ASN A 11 -21.47 -7.13 -11.37
CA ASN A 11 -20.20 -7.08 -10.66
C ASN A 11 -19.75 -8.48 -10.21
N ILE A 12 -20.64 -9.29 -9.65
CA ILE A 12 -20.35 -10.67 -9.24
C ILE A 12 -20.03 -11.56 -10.46
N MET A 13 -20.76 -11.38 -11.58
CA MET A 13 -20.44 -12.08 -12.84
C MET A 13 -19.07 -11.66 -13.39
N LEU A 14 -18.69 -10.38 -13.27
CA LEU A 14 -17.37 -9.91 -13.68
C LEU A 14 -16.28 -10.53 -12.81
N ARG A 15 -16.48 -10.56 -11.48
CA ARG A 15 -15.60 -11.24 -10.54
C ARG A 15 -15.36 -12.71 -10.93
N HIS A 16 -16.42 -13.43 -11.30
CA HIS A 16 -16.30 -14.80 -11.79
C HIS A 16 -15.41 -14.88 -13.05
N LYS A 17 -15.62 -13.97 -14.02
CA LYS A 17 -14.80 -13.93 -15.24
C LYS A 17 -13.35 -13.63 -14.94
N ILE A 18 -13.06 -12.68 -14.03
CA ILE A 18 -11.71 -12.36 -13.58
C ILE A 18 -11.04 -13.61 -13.01
N ALA A 19 -11.72 -14.33 -12.10
CA ALA A 19 -11.20 -15.56 -11.51
C ALA A 19 -10.91 -16.65 -12.56
N LYS A 20 -11.75 -16.75 -13.59
CA LYS A 20 -11.52 -17.67 -14.71
C LYS A 20 -10.30 -17.29 -15.52
N VAL A 21 -10.19 -16.04 -15.95
CA VAL A 21 -9.02 -15.55 -16.72
C VAL A 21 -7.73 -15.72 -15.91
N THR A 22 -7.80 -15.51 -14.60
CA THR A 22 -6.67 -15.75 -13.69
C THR A 22 -6.19 -17.20 -13.79
N ARG A 23 -7.10 -18.16 -13.60
CA ARG A 23 -6.74 -19.59 -13.66
C ARG A 23 -6.21 -19.98 -15.03
N ASP A 24 -6.89 -19.55 -16.10
CA ASP A 24 -6.45 -19.85 -17.47
C ASP A 24 -5.04 -19.32 -17.76
N TYR A 25 -4.75 -18.07 -17.36
CA TYR A 25 -3.43 -17.46 -17.57
C TYR A 25 -2.33 -18.19 -16.81
N PHE A 26 -2.54 -18.45 -15.53
CA PHE A 26 -1.49 -19.06 -14.69
C PHE A 26 -1.27 -20.52 -15.05
N ASP A 27 -2.32 -21.29 -15.38
CA ASP A 27 -2.20 -22.68 -15.87
C ASP A 27 -1.38 -22.75 -17.17
N GLU A 28 -1.69 -21.90 -18.15
CA GLU A 28 -0.94 -21.81 -19.42
C GLU A 28 0.53 -21.39 -19.23
N ASN A 29 0.86 -20.71 -18.12
CA ASN A 29 2.22 -20.32 -17.75
C ASN A 29 2.90 -21.31 -16.78
N GLY A 30 2.31 -22.51 -16.58
CA GLY A 30 2.89 -23.61 -15.83
C GLY A 30 2.79 -23.45 -14.32
N PHE A 31 1.86 -22.65 -13.82
CA PHE A 31 1.58 -22.55 -12.39
C PHE A 31 0.60 -23.66 -11.98
N ILE A 32 0.81 -24.20 -10.79
CA ILE A 32 -0.04 -25.20 -10.17
C ILE A 32 -0.87 -24.53 -9.07
N GLU A 33 -2.21 -24.64 -9.16
CA GLU A 33 -3.10 -24.16 -8.11
C GLU A 33 -3.09 -25.16 -6.95
N ILE A 34 -2.61 -24.71 -5.78
CA ILE A 34 -2.48 -25.54 -4.57
C ILE A 34 -3.19 -24.83 -3.41
N GLU A 35 -4.18 -25.49 -2.82
CA GLU A 35 -4.84 -25.01 -1.61
C GLU A 35 -3.95 -25.23 -0.37
N THR A 36 -3.79 -24.19 0.43
CA THR A 36 -3.08 -24.24 1.72
C THR A 36 -4.08 -24.29 2.88
N PRO A 37 -3.68 -24.80 4.06
CA PRO A 37 -4.57 -24.87 5.22
C PRO A 37 -5.11 -23.50 5.65
N THR A 38 -6.36 -23.45 6.10
CA THR A 38 -7.00 -22.30 6.72
C THR A 38 -6.96 -22.36 8.26
N LEU A 39 -6.82 -23.54 8.84
CA LEU A 39 -6.60 -23.73 10.29
C LEU A 39 -5.10 -23.87 10.52
N ILE A 40 -4.44 -22.77 10.82
CA ILE A 40 -2.98 -22.68 10.94
C ILE A 40 -2.55 -22.28 12.35
N LYS A 41 -1.26 -22.26 12.60
CA LYS A 41 -0.67 -21.68 13.82
C LYS A 41 -0.72 -20.16 13.72
N SER A 42 -0.99 -19.48 14.83
CA SER A 42 -0.91 -18.00 14.90
C SER A 42 0.52 -17.54 14.63
N THR A 43 0.65 -16.76 13.58
CA THR A 43 1.90 -16.12 13.14
C THR A 43 1.56 -14.72 12.63
N PRO A 44 1.27 -13.75 13.53
CA PRO A 44 0.79 -12.44 13.11
C PRO A 44 1.80 -11.74 12.21
N GLU A 45 1.30 -11.25 11.07
CA GLU A 45 2.05 -10.58 9.99
C GLU A 45 1.60 -9.12 9.84
N GLY A 46 1.42 -8.41 10.96
CA GLY A 46 1.01 -6.98 10.96
C GLY A 46 -0.43 -6.72 11.38
N ALA A 47 -1.39 -7.59 11.06
CA ALA A 47 -2.76 -7.53 11.55
C ALA A 47 -2.98 -8.47 12.75
N ARG A 48 -4.13 -8.35 13.43
CA ARG A 48 -4.55 -9.34 14.42
C ARG A 48 -5.13 -10.56 13.72
N ASP A 49 -4.87 -11.74 14.30
CA ASP A 49 -5.40 -13.01 13.82
C ASP A 49 -6.83 -13.23 14.35
N TYR A 50 -7.69 -13.84 13.52
CA TYR A 50 -8.90 -14.49 14.01
C TYR A 50 -8.54 -15.84 14.60
N LEU A 51 -8.90 -16.09 15.88
CA LEU A 51 -8.58 -17.31 16.58
C LEU A 51 -9.76 -18.28 16.57
N VAL A 52 -9.48 -19.56 16.37
CA VAL A 52 -10.45 -20.65 16.38
C VAL A 52 -10.03 -21.65 17.46
N PRO A 53 -10.82 -21.85 18.53
CA PRO A 53 -10.45 -22.74 19.63
C PRO A 53 -10.43 -24.20 19.20
N SER A 54 -9.48 -24.97 19.70
CA SER A 54 -9.38 -26.41 19.44
C SER A 54 -10.15 -27.21 20.50
N ARG A 55 -11.13 -27.99 20.06
CA ARG A 55 -11.83 -28.92 20.96
C ARG A 55 -10.94 -30.05 21.46
N VAL A 56 -10.00 -30.51 20.63
CA VAL A 56 -9.13 -31.64 20.93
C VAL A 56 -7.96 -31.23 21.82
N HIS A 57 -7.40 -30.06 21.59
CA HIS A 57 -6.27 -29.52 22.34
C HIS A 57 -6.74 -28.36 23.20
N LYS A 58 -7.17 -28.66 24.45
CA LYS A 58 -7.69 -27.65 25.38
C LYS A 58 -6.68 -26.54 25.63
N GLY A 59 -7.14 -25.30 25.59
CA GLY A 59 -6.31 -24.11 25.75
C GLY A 59 -5.43 -23.76 24.55
N SER A 60 -5.56 -24.51 23.43
CA SER A 60 -4.88 -24.21 22.17
C SER A 60 -5.85 -23.70 21.12
N PHE A 61 -5.36 -22.83 20.24
CA PHE A 61 -6.14 -22.21 19.21
C PHE A 61 -5.46 -22.38 17.85
N PHE A 62 -6.28 -22.56 16.81
CA PHE A 62 -5.88 -22.27 15.44
C PHE A 62 -6.05 -20.79 15.18
N ALA A 63 -5.33 -20.27 14.20
CA ALA A 63 -5.58 -18.97 13.61
C ALA A 63 -6.05 -19.11 12.17
N LEU A 64 -6.86 -18.17 11.68
CA LEU A 64 -7.17 -18.05 10.27
C LEU A 64 -6.05 -17.28 9.57
N PRO A 65 -5.61 -17.67 8.35
CA PRO A 65 -4.44 -17.11 7.69
C PRO A 65 -4.67 -15.68 7.22
N GLN A 66 -3.72 -14.81 7.52
CA GLN A 66 -3.67 -13.45 6.95
C GLN A 66 -3.23 -13.47 5.49
N SER A 67 -2.39 -14.44 5.14
CA SER A 67 -1.95 -14.81 3.78
C SER A 67 -1.36 -16.22 3.81
N PRO A 68 -1.18 -16.91 2.67
CA PRO A 68 -0.51 -18.21 2.60
C PRO A 68 1.03 -18.11 2.60
N GLN A 69 1.61 -17.01 3.07
CA GLN A 69 3.04 -16.67 2.93
C GLN A 69 3.99 -17.80 3.35
N LEU A 70 3.78 -18.40 4.52
CA LEU A 70 4.68 -19.43 5.03
C LEU A 70 4.57 -20.73 4.24
N TYR A 71 3.35 -21.10 3.85
CA TYR A 71 3.09 -22.34 3.11
C TYR A 71 3.57 -22.28 1.67
N LYS A 72 3.41 -21.15 0.98
CA LYS A 72 3.91 -21.02 -0.39
C LYS A 72 5.42 -21.11 -0.48
N GLN A 73 6.15 -20.60 0.53
CA GLN A 73 7.59 -20.78 0.62
C GLN A 73 7.96 -22.26 0.83
N LEU A 74 7.24 -23.00 1.67
CA LEU A 74 7.43 -24.44 1.84
C LEU A 74 7.13 -25.22 0.52
N LEU A 75 6.18 -24.76 -0.28
CA LEU A 75 5.92 -25.35 -1.59
C LEU A 75 7.09 -25.13 -2.57
N MET A 76 7.78 -23.99 -2.51
CA MET A 76 9.01 -23.78 -3.29
C MET A 76 10.10 -24.77 -2.89
N LEU A 77 10.30 -24.99 -1.58
CA LEU A 77 11.24 -26.00 -1.07
C LEU A 77 10.82 -27.42 -1.47
N SER A 78 9.55 -27.65 -1.69
CA SER A 78 9.00 -28.95 -2.10
C SER A 78 9.10 -29.22 -3.61
N GLY A 79 9.67 -28.28 -4.38
CA GLY A 79 9.86 -28.43 -5.84
C GLY A 79 8.64 -28.03 -6.66
N PHE A 80 7.68 -27.31 -6.10
CA PHE A 80 6.58 -26.70 -6.86
C PHE A 80 7.01 -25.30 -7.32
N ASP A 81 7.76 -25.24 -8.41
CA ASP A 81 8.45 -24.02 -8.83
C ASP A 81 7.56 -22.86 -9.25
N ARG A 82 6.27 -23.12 -9.49
CA ARG A 82 5.28 -22.09 -9.82
C ARG A 82 3.95 -22.42 -9.15
N TYR A 83 3.67 -21.68 -8.10
CA TYR A 83 2.46 -21.81 -7.29
C TYR A 83 1.50 -20.66 -7.53
N ILE A 84 0.21 -20.96 -7.57
CA ILE A 84 -0.90 -20.00 -7.55
C ILE A 84 -2.00 -20.47 -6.61
N GLN A 85 -2.71 -19.55 -6.00
CA GLN A 85 -3.93 -19.83 -5.25
C GLN A 85 -4.86 -18.62 -5.25
N LEU A 86 -6.15 -18.83 -5.45
CA LEU A 86 -7.17 -17.84 -5.08
C LEU A 86 -7.48 -18.00 -3.59
N ALA A 87 -6.62 -17.41 -2.76
CA ALA A 87 -6.57 -17.66 -1.33
C ALA A 87 -7.57 -16.79 -0.55
N ARG A 88 -8.36 -17.41 0.33
CA ARG A 88 -9.12 -16.66 1.35
C ARG A 88 -8.17 -16.23 2.46
N CYS A 89 -8.18 -14.93 2.74
CA CYS A 89 -7.36 -14.29 3.77
C CYS A 89 -8.27 -13.60 4.79
N TYR A 90 -7.77 -13.50 6.03
CA TYR A 90 -8.53 -13.01 7.17
C TYR A 90 -7.66 -12.05 7.98
N ARG A 91 -8.16 -10.85 8.28
CA ARG A 91 -7.47 -9.84 9.09
C ARG A 91 -8.44 -9.14 10.00
N ASP A 92 -8.20 -9.19 11.30
CA ASP A 92 -9.00 -8.45 12.29
C ASP A 92 -8.50 -7.01 12.39
N GLU A 93 -8.99 -6.18 11.49
CA GLU A 93 -8.66 -4.78 11.34
C GLU A 93 -9.93 -3.93 11.22
N ASP A 94 -9.79 -2.62 11.47
CA ASP A 94 -10.87 -1.67 11.27
C ASP A 94 -11.32 -1.62 9.79
N LEU A 95 -12.62 -1.68 9.58
CA LEU A 95 -13.20 -1.68 8.24
C LEU A 95 -13.16 -0.29 7.61
N ARG A 96 -12.87 -0.29 6.31
CA ARG A 96 -12.92 0.89 5.43
C ARG A 96 -13.66 0.53 4.14
N ALA A 97 -13.86 1.51 3.27
CA ALA A 97 -14.49 1.27 1.95
C ALA A 97 -13.71 0.23 1.12
N ASP A 98 -12.39 0.19 1.27
CA ASP A 98 -11.45 -0.69 0.57
C ASP A 98 -10.88 -1.82 1.44
N ARG A 99 -11.48 -2.11 2.61
CA ARG A 99 -11.08 -3.18 3.55
C ARG A 99 -12.26 -3.99 4.04
N GLN A 100 -12.07 -5.32 4.04
CA GLN A 100 -12.98 -6.30 4.62
C GLN A 100 -12.18 -7.24 5.55
N PRO A 101 -12.78 -7.80 6.61
CA PRO A 101 -12.06 -8.68 7.54
C PRO A 101 -11.74 -10.03 6.91
N GLU A 102 -12.43 -10.39 5.85
CA GLU A 102 -12.17 -11.53 5.00
C GLU A 102 -12.19 -11.10 3.54
N PHE A 103 -11.19 -11.52 2.78
CA PHE A 103 -10.99 -11.12 1.39
C PHE A 103 -10.29 -12.23 0.60
N THR A 104 -10.20 -12.07 -0.71
CA THR A 104 -9.51 -13.04 -1.57
C THR A 104 -8.30 -12.40 -2.22
N GLN A 105 -7.18 -13.09 -2.18
CA GLN A 105 -5.98 -12.76 -2.94
C GLN A 105 -5.77 -13.75 -4.09
N ILE A 106 -5.29 -13.25 -5.21
CA ILE A 106 -4.57 -14.03 -6.19
C ILE A 106 -3.13 -14.07 -5.69
N ASP A 107 -2.76 -15.18 -5.08
CA ASP A 107 -1.46 -15.34 -4.42
C ASP A 107 -0.56 -16.23 -5.25
N LEU A 108 0.65 -15.79 -5.54
CA LEU A 108 1.61 -16.52 -6.36
C LEU A 108 3.02 -16.51 -5.76
N GLU A 109 3.78 -17.57 -6.07
CA GLU A 109 5.19 -17.69 -5.72
C GLU A 109 5.91 -18.49 -6.80
N MET A 110 7.17 -18.13 -7.06
CA MET A 110 8.02 -18.77 -8.08
C MET A 110 9.43 -19.02 -7.54
N SER A 111 10.01 -20.17 -7.91
CA SER A 111 11.41 -20.53 -7.64
C SER A 111 12.33 -20.10 -8.77
N PHE A 112 13.62 -19.90 -8.44
CA PHE A 112 14.69 -19.55 -9.39
C PHE A 112 14.43 -18.25 -10.17
N VAL A 113 13.94 -17.24 -9.46
CA VAL A 113 13.52 -15.95 -10.03
C VAL A 113 14.20 -14.77 -9.35
N GLU A 114 14.31 -13.70 -10.10
CA GLU A 114 14.56 -12.35 -9.65
C GLU A 114 13.27 -11.51 -9.79
N LYS A 115 13.24 -10.29 -9.27
CA LYS A 115 12.04 -9.42 -9.34
C LYS A 115 11.53 -9.19 -10.77
N GLU A 116 12.45 -9.14 -11.74
CA GLU A 116 12.10 -8.95 -13.15
C GLU A 116 11.25 -10.09 -13.72
N ASP A 117 11.49 -11.32 -13.27
CA ASP A 117 10.70 -12.48 -13.67
C ASP A 117 9.28 -12.40 -13.10
N VAL A 118 9.15 -11.95 -11.85
CA VAL A 118 7.85 -11.72 -11.21
C VAL A 118 7.10 -10.61 -11.95
N PHE A 119 7.77 -9.52 -12.30
CA PHE A 119 7.18 -8.43 -13.10
C PHE A 119 6.69 -8.92 -14.45
N ALA A 120 7.49 -9.68 -15.17
CA ALA A 120 7.11 -10.19 -16.48
C ALA A 120 5.84 -11.05 -16.42
N VAL A 121 5.71 -11.91 -15.42
CA VAL A 121 4.51 -12.73 -15.21
C VAL A 121 3.30 -11.88 -14.83
N ALA A 122 3.46 -10.95 -13.90
CA ALA A 122 2.37 -10.08 -13.45
C ALA A 122 1.90 -9.12 -14.55
N GLU A 123 2.82 -8.54 -15.33
CA GLU A 123 2.50 -7.68 -16.46
C GLU A 123 1.78 -8.43 -17.58
N GLY A 124 2.24 -9.66 -17.88
CA GLY A 124 1.55 -10.54 -18.83
C GLY A 124 0.13 -10.87 -18.39
N TYR A 125 -0.06 -11.14 -17.10
CA TYR A 125 -1.39 -11.37 -16.52
C TYR A 125 -2.27 -10.11 -16.64
N MET A 126 -1.79 -8.93 -16.25
CA MET A 126 -2.56 -7.69 -16.36
C MET A 126 -2.93 -7.38 -17.80
N LYS A 127 -1.99 -7.53 -18.74
CA LYS A 127 -2.24 -7.34 -20.16
C LYS A 127 -3.37 -8.23 -20.69
N ARG A 128 -3.33 -9.53 -20.37
CA ARG A 128 -4.39 -10.47 -20.74
C ARG A 128 -5.71 -10.14 -20.09
N LEU A 129 -5.71 -9.89 -18.80
CA LEU A 129 -6.91 -9.59 -18.01
C LEU A 129 -7.64 -8.36 -18.55
N PHE A 130 -6.93 -7.23 -18.74
CA PHE A 130 -7.53 -6.00 -19.24
C PHE A 130 -8.08 -6.19 -20.66
N LYS A 131 -7.38 -6.94 -21.49
CA LYS A 131 -7.84 -7.25 -22.85
C LYS A 131 -9.13 -8.08 -22.85
N GLU A 132 -9.19 -9.15 -22.08
CA GLU A 132 -10.34 -10.06 -22.07
C GLU A 132 -11.55 -9.49 -21.32
N ILE A 133 -11.34 -8.73 -20.25
CA ILE A 133 -12.41 -8.19 -19.42
C ILE A 133 -12.96 -6.85 -19.95
N LEU A 134 -12.08 -5.95 -20.37
CA LEU A 134 -12.42 -4.56 -20.72
C LEU A 134 -12.20 -4.24 -22.22
N GLY A 135 -11.51 -5.09 -22.97
CA GLY A 135 -11.08 -4.79 -24.32
C GLY A 135 -9.97 -3.73 -24.41
N VAL A 136 -9.30 -3.44 -23.29
CA VAL A 136 -8.23 -2.44 -23.18
C VAL A 136 -6.87 -3.11 -23.33
N ASP A 137 -6.01 -2.53 -24.15
CA ASP A 137 -4.62 -2.95 -24.27
C ASP A 137 -3.74 -2.20 -23.26
N ILE A 138 -2.97 -2.95 -22.47
CA ILE A 138 -1.98 -2.42 -21.52
C ILE A 138 -0.61 -2.52 -22.17
N GLU A 139 0.10 -1.40 -22.25
CA GLU A 139 1.48 -1.36 -22.71
C GLU A 139 2.43 -1.89 -21.62
N THR A 140 3.38 -2.72 -22.01
CA THR A 140 4.43 -3.28 -21.15
C THR A 140 5.81 -3.07 -21.81
N PRO A 141 6.90 -2.92 -21.03
CA PRO A 141 6.96 -2.96 -19.57
C PRO A 141 6.26 -1.76 -18.90
N LEU A 142 5.70 -1.98 -17.72
CA LEU A 142 5.07 -0.92 -16.93
C LEU A 142 6.10 0.08 -16.42
N PRO A 143 5.74 1.38 -16.27
CA PRO A 143 6.57 2.38 -15.61
C PRO A 143 6.97 1.93 -14.19
N ARG A 144 8.16 2.35 -13.76
CA ARG A 144 8.70 2.06 -12.42
C ARG A 144 9.09 3.35 -11.72
N LEU A 145 8.81 3.42 -10.44
CA LEU A 145 9.30 4.44 -9.53
C LEU A 145 9.85 3.75 -8.29
N THR A 146 10.92 4.26 -7.74
CA THR A 146 11.33 3.89 -6.39
C THR A 146 10.35 4.49 -5.38
N TYR A 147 10.25 3.89 -4.19
CA TYR A 147 9.47 4.47 -3.08
C TYR A 147 9.86 5.93 -2.81
N THR A 148 11.16 6.20 -2.81
CA THR A 148 11.66 7.57 -2.60
C THR A 148 11.17 8.53 -3.68
N GLU A 149 11.26 8.16 -4.97
CA GLU A 149 10.76 8.98 -6.07
C GLU A 149 9.25 9.21 -5.99
N ALA A 150 8.48 8.18 -5.64
CA ALA A 150 7.04 8.28 -5.48
C ALA A 150 6.66 9.23 -4.34
N MET A 151 7.31 9.09 -3.17
CA MET A 151 7.08 9.97 -2.02
C MET A 151 7.51 11.41 -2.30
N GLU A 152 8.70 11.61 -2.85
CA GLU A 152 9.23 12.97 -3.14
C GLU A 152 8.39 13.70 -4.19
N SER A 153 7.91 12.98 -5.22
CA SER A 153 7.19 13.59 -6.35
C SER A 153 5.69 13.70 -6.14
N TYR A 154 5.09 12.80 -5.36
CA TYR A 154 3.63 12.69 -5.27
C TYR A 154 3.09 12.64 -3.84
N GLY A 155 3.96 12.49 -2.84
CA GLY A 155 3.58 12.40 -1.42
C GLY A 155 2.81 11.11 -1.08
N SER A 156 3.02 10.05 -1.84
CA SER A 156 2.35 8.76 -1.67
C SER A 156 3.19 7.62 -2.23
N ASP A 157 3.16 6.48 -1.56
CA ASP A 157 3.71 5.18 -1.99
C ASP A 157 2.84 4.50 -3.09
N LYS A 158 1.67 5.04 -3.38
CA LYS A 158 0.73 4.60 -4.41
C LYS A 158 0.19 5.79 -5.20
N PRO A 159 1.06 6.48 -5.97
CA PRO A 159 0.69 7.72 -6.63
C PRO A 159 -0.28 7.50 -7.80
N ASP A 160 -1.26 8.38 -7.94
CA ASP A 160 -1.99 8.51 -9.18
C ASP A 160 -1.18 9.39 -10.16
N THR A 161 -0.58 8.76 -11.16
CA THR A 161 0.27 9.44 -12.15
C THR A 161 -0.47 9.73 -13.46
N ARG A 162 -1.80 9.63 -13.48
CA ARG A 162 -2.61 9.96 -14.66
C ARG A 162 -2.61 11.45 -15.00
N PHE A 163 -2.28 12.29 -14.03
CA PHE A 163 -2.18 13.74 -14.17
C PHE A 163 -0.89 14.26 -13.55
N ASP A 164 -0.42 15.41 -14.00
CA ASP A 164 0.76 16.07 -13.46
C ASP A 164 0.47 16.65 -12.06
N MET A 165 1.13 17.66 -11.58
CA MET A 165 1.15 18.23 -10.23
C MET A 165 2.16 17.55 -9.29
N LYS A 166 3.38 17.38 -9.78
CA LYS A 166 4.47 16.89 -8.93
C LYS A 166 4.81 17.89 -7.82
N ILE A 167 5.10 17.37 -6.64
CA ILE A 167 5.64 18.13 -5.52
C ILE A 167 7.03 18.64 -5.88
N LYS A 168 7.31 19.92 -5.61
CA LYS A 168 8.60 20.57 -5.83
C LYS A 168 9.16 21.06 -4.51
N ASP A 169 10.42 20.71 -4.24
CA ASP A 169 11.13 21.23 -3.09
C ASP A 169 11.64 22.67 -3.42
N ILE A 170 11.34 23.60 -2.53
CA ILE A 170 11.76 25.01 -2.61
C ILE A 170 12.53 25.43 -1.35
N SER A 171 12.94 24.48 -0.51
CA SER A 171 13.60 24.73 0.78
C SER A 171 14.88 25.55 0.60
N ASP A 172 15.68 25.23 -0.41
CA ASP A 172 16.94 25.93 -0.75
C ASP A 172 16.72 27.40 -1.17
N ILE A 173 15.56 27.71 -1.73
CA ILE A 173 15.21 29.07 -2.14
C ILE A 173 14.81 29.92 -0.94
N VAL A 174 14.13 29.31 0.04
CA VAL A 174 13.48 30.05 1.14
C VAL A 174 14.21 29.95 2.48
N GLU A 175 15.33 29.23 2.57
CA GLU A 175 16.07 29.01 3.82
C GLU A 175 16.56 30.33 4.51
N ASN A 176 16.82 31.37 3.73
CA ASN A 176 17.30 32.67 4.21
C ASN A 176 16.32 33.81 3.94
N CYS A 177 15.08 33.51 3.50
CA CYS A 177 14.09 34.54 3.20
C CYS A 177 13.59 35.25 4.47
N GLY A 178 12.98 36.42 4.27
CA GLY A 178 12.40 37.20 5.37
C GLY A 178 11.09 36.67 5.94
N PHE A 179 10.53 35.61 5.37
CA PHE A 179 9.32 34.98 5.90
C PHE A 179 9.68 33.91 6.92
N GLY A 180 9.61 34.25 8.22
CA GLY A 180 10.07 33.41 9.32
C GLY A 180 9.49 32.01 9.33
N VAL A 181 8.23 31.83 8.91
CA VAL A 181 7.59 30.48 8.84
C VAL A 181 8.40 29.54 7.94
N PHE A 182 8.91 30.01 6.80
CA PHE A 182 9.70 29.19 5.89
C PHE A 182 11.14 29.02 6.40
N ALA A 183 11.80 30.13 6.67
CA ALA A 183 13.19 30.13 7.08
C ALA A 183 13.42 29.33 8.39
N ASP A 184 12.57 29.51 9.40
CA ASP A 184 12.69 28.80 10.67
C ASP A 184 12.37 27.29 10.50
N THR A 185 11.42 26.93 9.62
CA THR A 185 11.13 25.51 9.32
C THR A 185 12.38 24.84 8.76
N VAL A 186 13.04 25.43 7.76
CA VAL A 186 14.24 24.85 7.15
C VAL A 186 15.40 24.78 8.16
N LYS A 187 15.64 25.86 8.92
CA LYS A 187 16.68 25.90 9.98
C LYS A 187 16.48 24.81 11.05
N ASN A 188 15.25 24.44 11.33
CA ASN A 188 14.93 23.38 12.30
C ASN A 188 14.84 21.97 11.67
N GLY A 189 15.38 21.77 10.47
CA GLY A 189 15.44 20.48 9.78
C GLY A 189 14.14 20.04 9.10
N GLY A 190 13.17 20.95 8.95
CA GLY A 190 11.97 20.73 8.15
C GLY A 190 12.20 21.04 6.66
N THR A 191 11.14 21.02 5.88
CA THR A 191 11.17 21.28 4.43
C THR A 191 10.02 22.20 4.02
N VAL A 192 10.21 22.94 2.96
CA VAL A 192 9.18 23.78 2.33
C VAL A 192 8.98 23.29 0.90
N ARG A 193 7.77 22.81 0.60
CA ARG A 193 7.47 22.24 -0.70
C ARG A 193 6.17 22.77 -1.27
N ALA A 194 6.04 22.66 -2.58
CA ALA A 194 4.93 23.22 -3.32
C ALA A 194 4.34 22.25 -4.34
N VAL A 195 3.05 22.41 -4.63
CA VAL A 195 2.38 21.84 -5.83
C VAL A 195 1.72 22.96 -6.61
N THR A 196 1.75 22.87 -7.95
CA THR A 196 1.14 23.85 -8.84
C THR A 196 -0.10 23.27 -9.49
N ALA A 197 -1.23 23.91 -9.28
CA ALA A 197 -2.49 23.65 -9.97
C ALA A 197 -2.60 24.59 -11.17
N LYS A 198 -2.41 24.04 -12.36
CA LYS A 198 -2.46 24.78 -13.61
C LYS A 198 -3.87 25.28 -13.90
N ASN A 199 -4.00 26.54 -14.37
CA ASN A 199 -5.24 27.21 -14.73
C ASN A 199 -6.33 27.20 -13.62
N ALA A 200 -5.91 27.12 -12.36
CA ALA A 200 -6.79 26.93 -11.19
C ALA A 200 -7.23 28.24 -10.53
N ALA A 201 -6.63 29.38 -10.87
CA ALA A 201 -6.87 30.65 -10.19
C ALA A 201 -8.31 31.16 -10.29
N GLY A 202 -9.03 30.78 -11.37
CA GLY A 202 -10.46 31.10 -11.52
C GLY A 202 -11.37 30.26 -10.61
N VAL A 203 -10.99 29.02 -10.34
CA VAL A 203 -11.75 28.07 -9.52
C VAL A 203 -11.44 28.24 -8.03
N TYR A 204 -10.17 28.38 -7.68
CA TYR A 204 -9.71 28.53 -6.31
C TYR A 204 -9.68 30.00 -5.89
N THR A 205 -10.86 30.52 -5.53
CA THR A 205 -10.99 31.83 -4.86
C THR A 205 -10.38 31.76 -3.47
N ARG A 206 -10.22 32.91 -2.80
CA ARG A 206 -9.74 32.99 -1.41
C ARG A 206 -10.51 32.05 -0.49
N LYS A 207 -11.83 32.04 -0.56
CA LYS A 207 -12.71 31.16 0.24
C LYS A 207 -12.44 29.67 0.00
N GLU A 208 -12.14 29.31 -1.25
CA GLU A 208 -11.85 27.91 -1.58
C GLU A 208 -10.46 27.49 -1.09
N ILE A 209 -9.49 28.39 -1.12
CA ILE A 209 -8.15 28.16 -0.54
C ILE A 209 -8.23 28.05 0.98
N ASP A 210 -9.11 28.83 1.64
CA ASP A 210 -9.34 28.72 3.07
C ASP A 210 -9.88 27.33 3.45
N LYS A 211 -10.73 26.71 2.60
CA LYS A 211 -11.17 25.29 2.79
C LYS A 211 -10.01 24.31 2.65
N LEU A 212 -9.16 24.49 1.64
CA LEU A 212 -7.95 23.64 1.50
C LEU A 212 -7.01 23.81 2.68
N THR A 213 -6.97 25.01 3.29
CA THR A 213 -6.19 25.25 4.50
C THR A 213 -6.72 24.45 5.68
N GLU A 214 -8.03 24.37 5.85
CA GLU A 214 -8.64 23.54 6.92
C GLU A 214 -8.43 22.04 6.64
N GLU A 215 -8.52 21.60 5.38
CA GLU A 215 -8.18 20.22 5.00
C GLU A 215 -6.72 19.91 5.32
N ALA A 216 -5.78 20.79 4.95
CA ALA A 216 -4.36 20.64 5.26
C ALA A 216 -4.10 20.53 6.78
N LYS A 217 -4.77 21.35 7.58
CA LYS A 217 -4.68 21.28 9.05
C LYS A 217 -5.26 19.96 9.59
N GLY A 218 -6.36 19.48 9.01
CA GLY A 218 -6.95 18.18 9.37
C GLY A 218 -6.00 16.99 9.14
N ILE A 219 -5.06 17.13 8.18
CA ILE A 219 -4.03 16.13 7.90
C ILE A 219 -2.80 16.31 8.81
N GLY A 220 -2.62 17.48 9.42
CA GLY A 220 -1.55 17.75 10.38
C GLY A 220 -0.65 18.93 10.04
N ALA A 221 -0.91 19.69 8.96
CA ALA A 221 -0.14 20.92 8.67
C ALA A 221 -0.51 22.03 9.66
N LYS A 222 0.46 22.87 10.00
CA LYS A 222 0.23 24.10 10.79
C LYS A 222 -0.52 25.17 10.01
N GLY A 223 -0.42 25.14 8.67
CA GLY A 223 -1.06 26.08 7.77
C GLY A 223 -0.75 25.78 6.32
N LEU A 224 -1.37 26.55 5.42
CA LEU A 224 -1.17 26.47 3.98
C LEU A 224 -0.85 27.86 3.43
N ALA A 225 0.34 28.04 2.90
CA ALA A 225 0.68 29.23 2.14
C ALA A 225 0.32 29.01 0.66
N PHE A 226 0.07 30.10 -0.07
CA PHE A 226 -0.32 29.98 -1.46
C PHE A 226 0.11 31.17 -2.30
N ILE A 227 0.21 30.96 -3.60
CA ILE A 227 0.32 31.98 -4.63
C ILE A 227 -0.88 31.78 -5.56
N ARG A 228 -1.69 32.80 -5.75
CA ARG A 228 -2.80 32.80 -6.69
C ARG A 228 -2.56 33.86 -7.75
N TRP A 229 -2.37 33.44 -9.00
CA TRP A 229 -1.96 34.34 -10.06
C TRP A 229 -3.10 34.63 -11.03
N VAL A 230 -3.95 35.63 -10.74
CA VAL A 230 -5.11 36.01 -11.56
C VAL A 230 -4.78 37.17 -12.53
N GLU A 231 -4.17 38.19 -11.99
CA GLU A 231 -3.84 39.43 -12.72
C GLU A 231 -2.35 39.48 -13.06
N ASP A 232 -1.84 40.63 -13.42
CA ASP A 232 -0.41 40.80 -13.77
C ASP A 232 0.50 40.56 -12.59
N GLU A 233 0.02 40.83 -11.37
CA GLU A 233 0.73 40.50 -10.14
C GLU A 233 0.07 39.34 -9.37
N PRO A 234 0.83 38.35 -8.90
CA PRO A 234 0.28 37.23 -8.13
C PRO A 234 -0.12 37.68 -6.72
N ASN A 235 -1.30 37.22 -6.27
CA ASN A 235 -1.75 37.41 -4.90
C ASN A 235 -1.06 36.38 -4.00
N CYS A 236 -0.20 36.85 -3.10
CA CYS A 236 0.60 36.04 -2.19
C CYS A 236 0.79 36.78 -0.86
N SER A 237 0.38 36.17 0.26
CA SER A 237 0.43 36.80 1.58
C SER A 237 1.85 36.96 2.15
N PHE A 238 2.80 36.21 1.65
CA PHE A 238 4.21 36.23 2.10
C PHE A 238 5.14 37.00 1.16
N ALA A 239 4.69 37.48 0.00
CA ALA A 239 5.51 38.15 -1.00
C ALA A 239 6.27 39.36 -0.42
N LYS A 240 5.66 40.12 0.49
CA LYS A 240 6.29 41.27 1.13
C LYS A 240 7.54 40.97 1.99
N PHE A 241 7.75 39.68 2.31
CA PHE A 241 8.90 39.20 3.07
C PHE A 241 9.96 38.54 2.18
N MET A 242 9.72 38.50 0.87
CA MET A 242 10.59 37.86 -0.12
C MET A 242 11.22 38.92 -1.01
N THR A 243 12.42 38.64 -1.49
CA THR A 243 13.03 39.40 -2.56
C THR A 243 12.45 39.06 -3.91
N ALA A 244 12.60 39.91 -4.91
CA ALA A 244 12.15 39.63 -6.27
C ALA A 244 12.83 38.41 -6.87
N ASP A 245 14.12 38.17 -6.56
CA ASP A 245 14.87 37.00 -7.03
C ASP A 245 14.39 35.72 -6.40
N GLU A 246 14.07 35.69 -5.11
CA GLU A 246 13.49 34.54 -4.42
C GLU A 246 12.11 34.19 -5.01
N MET A 247 11.24 35.19 -5.23
CA MET A 247 9.93 34.96 -5.84
C MET A 247 10.06 34.41 -7.27
N LYS A 248 10.98 34.97 -8.05
CA LYS A 248 11.28 34.48 -9.41
C LYS A 248 11.76 33.03 -9.38
N ALA A 249 12.68 32.70 -8.47
CA ALA A 249 13.18 31.32 -8.32
C ALA A 249 12.06 30.33 -7.93
N ILE A 250 11.10 30.75 -7.08
CA ILE A 250 9.92 29.94 -6.75
C ILE A 250 9.10 29.67 -8.00
N TYR A 251 8.80 30.70 -8.84
CA TYR A 251 8.03 30.54 -10.07
C TYR A 251 8.72 29.60 -11.06
N GLU A 252 10.03 29.75 -11.25
CA GLU A 252 10.81 28.89 -12.13
C GLU A 252 10.84 27.43 -11.62
N ARG A 253 11.05 27.20 -10.30
CA ARG A 253 11.08 25.87 -9.69
C ARG A 253 9.72 25.17 -9.75
N THR A 254 8.65 25.92 -9.52
CA THR A 254 7.27 25.40 -9.52
C THR A 254 6.63 25.40 -10.90
N GLY A 255 7.23 26.07 -11.87
CA GLY A 255 6.67 26.28 -13.20
C GLY A 255 5.36 27.09 -13.19
N ALA A 256 5.17 27.94 -12.18
CA ALA A 256 3.95 28.72 -12.02
C ALA A 256 3.86 29.87 -13.02
N GLU A 257 2.67 30.03 -13.62
CA GLU A 257 2.34 31.05 -14.61
C GLU A 257 1.03 31.75 -14.27
N LYS A 258 0.72 32.82 -15.00
CA LYS A 258 -0.59 33.49 -14.87
C LYS A 258 -1.74 32.51 -15.14
N GLY A 259 -2.69 32.48 -14.24
CA GLY A 259 -3.80 31.52 -14.23
C GLY A 259 -3.65 30.40 -13.20
N ASP A 260 -2.47 30.22 -12.63
CA ASP A 260 -2.17 29.08 -11.74
C ASP A 260 -2.42 29.40 -10.26
N VAL A 261 -2.51 28.32 -9.47
CA VAL A 261 -2.44 28.37 -8.01
C VAL A 261 -1.31 27.46 -7.53
N VAL A 262 -0.41 28.01 -6.73
CA VAL A 262 0.65 27.26 -6.04
C VAL A 262 0.25 27.09 -4.58
N LEU A 263 0.21 25.85 -4.09
CA LEU A 263 -0.02 25.51 -2.70
C LEU A 263 1.30 25.13 -2.06
N ILE A 264 1.62 25.73 -0.91
CA ILE A 264 2.93 25.58 -0.26
C ILE A 264 2.72 25.16 1.20
N VAL A 265 3.44 24.12 1.61
CA VAL A 265 3.45 23.65 3.01
C VAL A 265 4.87 23.66 3.55
N ALA A 266 5.02 24.13 4.79
CA ALA A 266 6.26 24.19 5.54
C ALA A 266 6.09 23.45 6.87
N ASP A 267 6.75 22.31 7.02
CA ASP A 267 6.72 21.49 8.24
C ASP A 267 7.80 20.38 8.18
N ARG A 268 7.72 19.37 9.06
CA ARG A 268 8.49 18.13 8.94
C ARG A 268 8.20 17.44 7.60
N LYS A 269 9.19 16.82 7.00
CA LYS A 269 9.11 16.22 5.66
C LYS A 269 7.90 15.27 5.51
N LYS A 270 7.68 14.36 6.47
CA LYS A 270 6.55 13.40 6.46
C LYS A 270 5.20 14.13 6.37
N THR A 271 4.99 15.17 7.19
CA THR A 271 3.77 15.98 7.18
C THR A 271 3.59 16.72 5.85
N VAL A 272 4.64 17.35 5.33
CA VAL A 272 4.58 18.10 4.06
C VAL A 272 4.18 17.20 2.91
N LEU A 273 4.80 16.03 2.80
CA LEU A 273 4.50 15.06 1.72
C LEU A 273 3.07 14.53 1.83
N SER A 274 2.63 14.13 3.03
CA SER A 274 1.25 13.63 3.24
C SER A 274 0.21 14.70 2.90
N VAL A 275 0.41 15.94 3.32
CA VAL A 275 -0.52 17.05 3.07
C VAL A 275 -0.58 17.40 1.59
N LEU A 276 0.57 17.60 0.95
CA LEU A 276 0.61 17.97 -0.47
C LEU A 276 0.12 16.82 -1.37
N GLY A 277 0.41 15.57 -1.02
CA GLY A 277 -0.11 14.39 -1.73
C GLY A 277 -1.64 14.31 -1.68
N ALA A 278 -2.25 14.57 -0.52
CA ALA A 278 -3.72 14.62 -0.38
C ALA A 278 -4.32 15.82 -1.12
N LEU A 279 -3.78 17.02 -0.92
CA LEU A 279 -4.27 18.23 -1.60
C LEU A 279 -4.17 18.11 -3.13
N ARG A 280 -3.13 17.47 -3.63
CA ARG A 280 -2.96 17.17 -5.05
C ARG A 280 -4.17 16.42 -5.61
N LEU A 281 -4.65 15.37 -4.92
CA LEU A 281 -5.81 14.59 -5.32
C LEU A 281 -7.12 15.37 -5.21
N THR A 282 -7.31 16.10 -4.10
CA THR A 282 -8.49 16.96 -3.89
C THR A 282 -8.61 18.01 -4.99
N VAL A 283 -7.50 18.67 -5.33
CA VAL A 283 -7.45 19.70 -6.37
C VAL A 283 -7.70 19.09 -7.75
N ALA A 284 -7.06 17.97 -8.07
CA ALA A 284 -7.22 17.34 -9.38
C ALA A 284 -8.65 16.84 -9.62
N LYS A 285 -9.31 16.27 -8.59
CA LYS A 285 -10.73 15.89 -8.66
C LYS A 285 -11.63 17.08 -8.91
N ARG A 286 -11.41 18.18 -8.19
CA ARG A 286 -12.24 19.39 -8.34
C ARG A 286 -12.05 20.10 -9.68
N LEU A 287 -10.86 20.04 -10.24
CA LEU A 287 -10.56 20.59 -11.57
C LEU A 287 -10.94 19.64 -12.71
N GLU A 288 -11.40 18.43 -12.39
CA GLU A 288 -11.77 17.39 -13.36
C GLU A 288 -10.64 17.07 -14.36
N ILE A 289 -9.37 17.16 -13.90
CA ILE A 289 -8.19 16.94 -14.75
C ILE A 289 -7.68 15.50 -14.75
N ILE A 290 -8.31 14.61 -13.96
CA ILE A 290 -7.94 13.19 -13.92
C ILE A 290 -8.56 12.50 -15.13
N PRO A 291 -7.76 12.02 -16.11
CA PRO A 291 -8.32 11.36 -17.29
C PRO A 291 -8.90 10.00 -16.92
N ASP A 292 -9.98 9.63 -17.63
CA ASP A 292 -10.60 8.31 -17.53
C ASP A 292 -9.77 7.29 -18.33
N LYS A 293 -8.71 6.79 -17.69
CA LYS A 293 -7.82 5.76 -18.24
C LYS A 293 -7.26 4.89 -17.12
N TYR A 294 -6.83 3.69 -17.47
CA TYR A 294 -6.09 2.81 -16.58
C TYR A 294 -4.60 3.11 -16.68
N ASN A 295 -3.96 3.31 -15.53
CA ASN A 295 -2.54 3.59 -15.43
C ASN A 295 -1.92 2.70 -14.36
N LEU A 296 -1.16 1.70 -14.79
CA LEU A 296 -0.44 0.77 -13.94
C LEU A 296 1.01 1.22 -13.83
N LEU A 297 1.59 1.05 -12.64
CA LEU A 297 3.03 1.27 -12.42
C LEU A 297 3.52 0.43 -11.24
N TRP A 298 4.83 0.17 -11.22
CA TRP A 298 5.50 -0.46 -10.09
C TRP A 298 6.09 0.58 -9.16
N ILE A 299 5.96 0.33 -7.85
CA ILE A 299 6.76 0.99 -6.82
C ILE A 299 7.76 -0.05 -6.29
N THR A 300 9.02 0.32 -6.19
CA THR A 300 10.13 -0.57 -5.79
C THR A 300 10.98 0.07 -4.70
N GLU A 301 11.89 -0.70 -4.13
CA GLU A 301 12.88 -0.20 -3.18
C GLU A 301 12.24 0.49 -1.97
N PHE A 302 11.34 -0.22 -1.31
CA PHE A 302 10.71 0.27 -0.08
C PHE A 302 11.75 0.33 1.05
N PRO A 303 11.67 1.32 1.98
CA PRO A 303 12.42 1.24 3.21
C PRO A 303 12.13 -0.07 3.93
N PHE A 304 13.16 -0.72 4.47
CA PHE A 304 12.97 -1.98 5.19
C PHE A 304 12.39 -1.73 6.57
N PHE A 305 12.83 -0.64 7.21
CA PHE A 305 12.43 -0.25 8.56
C PHE A 305 11.77 1.14 8.58
N GLU A 306 10.83 1.33 9.49
CA GLU A 306 10.28 2.64 9.86
C GLU A 306 10.59 2.91 11.34
N TYR A 307 11.08 4.12 11.64
CA TYR A 307 11.31 4.53 13.02
C TYR A 307 10.01 4.86 13.72
N ASN A 308 9.73 4.18 14.81
CA ASN A 308 8.57 4.39 15.66
C ASN A 308 8.90 5.40 16.76
N GLU A 309 8.38 6.63 16.64
CA GLU A 309 8.63 7.71 17.59
C GLU A 309 8.06 7.40 19.01
N GLU A 310 7.03 6.55 19.11
CA GLU A 310 6.39 6.21 20.40
C GLU A 310 7.22 5.20 21.19
N THR A 311 7.76 4.18 20.51
CA THR A 311 8.56 3.12 21.16
C THR A 311 10.06 3.41 21.17
N GLY A 312 10.52 4.32 20.29
CA GLY A 312 11.94 4.61 20.08
C GLY A 312 12.68 3.49 19.33
N ASN A 313 11.98 2.56 18.71
CA ASN A 313 12.54 1.42 18.00
C ASN A 313 12.31 1.50 16.49
N TRP A 314 13.03 0.67 15.75
CA TRP A 314 12.79 0.44 14.33
C TRP A 314 11.84 -0.73 14.15
N ASP A 315 10.70 -0.49 13.49
CA ASP A 315 9.72 -1.51 13.14
C ASP A 315 9.91 -1.91 11.67
N ALA A 316 9.68 -3.19 11.34
CA ALA A 316 9.70 -3.63 9.94
C ALA A 316 8.48 -3.10 9.20
N MET A 317 8.68 -2.62 7.97
CA MET A 317 7.60 -2.25 7.06
C MET A 317 7.03 -3.43 6.29
N HIS A 318 7.73 -4.57 6.28
CA HIS A 318 7.38 -5.77 5.54
C HIS A 318 7.45 -7.00 6.45
N HIS A 319 6.94 -8.15 5.95
CA HIS A 319 7.10 -9.40 6.69
C HIS A 319 8.58 -9.82 6.79
N PRO A 320 8.97 -10.57 7.84
CA PRO A 320 10.37 -10.83 8.17
C PRO A 320 11.14 -11.71 7.16
N PHE A 321 10.45 -12.24 6.15
CA PHE A 321 11.05 -13.05 5.08
C PHE A 321 11.38 -12.26 3.83
N THR A 322 11.10 -10.96 3.81
CA THR A 322 11.47 -10.06 2.72
C THR A 322 12.98 -9.88 2.68
N LYS A 323 13.58 -10.04 1.50
CA LYS A 323 15.02 -9.86 1.31
C LYS A 323 15.36 -8.35 1.31
N PRO A 324 16.36 -7.89 2.10
CA PRO A 324 16.95 -6.57 1.88
C PRO A 324 17.71 -6.56 0.55
N LEU A 325 17.86 -5.41 -0.09
CA LEU A 325 18.75 -5.25 -1.24
C LEU A 325 20.19 -5.59 -0.81
N ASP A 326 20.93 -6.30 -1.68
CA ASP A 326 22.25 -6.85 -1.34
C ASP A 326 23.25 -5.76 -0.91
N GLU A 327 23.21 -4.59 -1.54
CA GLU A 327 24.03 -3.43 -1.20
C GLU A 327 23.68 -2.81 0.17
N CYS A 328 22.48 -3.10 0.72
CA CYS A 328 22.01 -2.54 1.97
C CYS A 328 22.29 -3.43 3.19
N ILE A 329 22.63 -4.71 2.99
CA ILE A 329 22.84 -5.68 4.09
C ILE A 329 23.87 -5.17 5.11
N GLN A 330 24.92 -4.50 4.66
CA GLN A 330 25.97 -3.93 5.50
C GLN A 330 25.48 -2.87 6.49
N TYR A 331 24.27 -2.32 6.30
CA TYR A 331 23.69 -1.25 7.13
C TYR A 331 22.70 -1.77 8.19
N LEU A 332 22.40 -3.05 8.22
CA LEU A 332 21.37 -3.62 9.12
C LEU A 332 21.57 -3.23 10.59
N ASP A 333 22.81 -3.27 11.10
CA ASP A 333 23.10 -2.95 12.50
C ASP A 333 23.46 -1.49 12.73
N SER A 334 23.96 -0.80 11.71
CA SER A 334 24.62 0.51 11.89
C SER A 334 23.76 1.70 11.44
N ALA A 335 22.90 1.50 10.45
CA ALA A 335 22.11 2.54 9.83
C ALA A 335 20.81 1.97 9.23
N PRO A 336 19.83 1.53 10.06
CA PRO A 336 18.59 0.91 9.59
C PRO A 336 17.81 1.77 8.58
N GLU A 337 17.93 3.09 8.68
CA GLU A 337 17.33 4.05 7.75
C GLU A 337 17.86 3.96 6.30
N LYS A 338 18.97 3.26 6.09
CA LYS A 338 19.59 3.03 4.77
C LYS A 338 19.29 1.65 4.20
N VAL A 339 18.52 0.84 4.91
CA VAL A 339 18.18 -0.50 4.47
C VAL A 339 16.90 -0.43 3.64
N PHE A 340 16.98 -0.83 2.38
CA PHE A 340 15.86 -0.96 1.46
C PHE A 340 15.56 -2.42 1.19
N ALA A 341 14.28 -2.71 1.00
CA ALA A 341 13.77 -4.05 0.72
C ALA A 341 13.72 -4.31 -0.79
N ASP A 342 14.00 -5.54 -1.20
CA ASP A 342 13.69 -6.04 -2.54
C ASP A 342 12.20 -6.40 -2.62
N ALA A 343 11.39 -5.38 -2.32
CA ALA A 343 9.94 -5.40 -2.31
C ALA A 343 9.37 -4.49 -3.40
N TYR A 344 8.17 -4.81 -3.84
CA TYR A 344 7.51 -4.13 -4.94
C TYR A 344 5.99 -4.17 -4.80
N ASP A 345 5.35 -3.06 -5.13
CA ASP A 345 3.90 -2.93 -5.21
C ASP A 345 3.46 -2.59 -6.63
N LEU A 346 2.38 -3.21 -7.08
CA LEU A 346 1.69 -2.83 -8.31
C LEU A 346 0.58 -1.86 -7.96
N VAL A 347 0.63 -0.68 -8.55
CA VAL A 347 -0.35 0.40 -8.34
C VAL A 347 -1.19 0.59 -9.59
N LEU A 348 -2.50 0.70 -9.41
CA LEU A 348 -3.46 1.04 -10.46
C LEU A 348 -4.24 2.30 -10.06
N ASN A 349 -4.08 3.38 -10.84
CA ASN A 349 -4.84 4.62 -10.65
C ASN A 349 -4.77 5.20 -9.22
N GLY A 350 -3.61 5.13 -8.58
CA GLY A 350 -3.44 5.63 -7.21
C GLY A 350 -3.89 4.67 -6.11
N ILE A 351 -4.15 3.41 -6.45
CA ILE A 351 -4.55 2.36 -5.51
C ILE A 351 -3.55 1.21 -5.59
N GLU A 352 -3.01 0.81 -4.46
CA GLU A 352 -2.20 -0.39 -4.32
C GLU A 352 -3.05 -1.63 -4.63
N LEU A 353 -2.68 -2.31 -5.70
CA LEU A 353 -3.38 -3.51 -6.18
C LEU A 353 -2.76 -4.79 -5.62
N SER A 354 -1.44 -4.80 -5.49
CA SER A 354 -0.70 -5.94 -4.98
C SER A 354 0.59 -5.53 -4.32
N SER A 355 1.10 -6.39 -3.46
CA SER A 355 2.42 -6.30 -2.84
C SER A 355 3.17 -7.63 -2.97
N GLY A 356 4.49 -7.55 -3.10
CA GLY A 356 5.35 -8.71 -3.21
C GLY A 356 6.80 -8.39 -2.87
N SER A 357 7.63 -9.44 -2.81
CA SER A 357 9.08 -9.30 -2.60
C SER A 357 9.84 -10.53 -3.07
N ILE A 358 11.14 -10.39 -3.19
CA ILE A 358 12.09 -11.51 -3.18
C ILE A 358 12.30 -11.93 -1.72
N ARG A 359 12.53 -13.23 -1.48
CA ARG A 359 12.60 -13.81 -0.14
C ARG A 359 14.04 -14.04 0.30
N ILE A 360 14.25 -13.99 1.61
CA ILE A 360 15.50 -14.44 2.22
C ILE A 360 15.54 -15.97 2.12
N THR A 361 16.66 -16.49 1.62
CA THR A 361 16.91 -17.93 1.56
C THR A 361 18.16 -18.34 2.34
N ASP A 362 19.00 -17.38 2.71
CA ASP A 362 20.18 -17.58 3.55
C ASP A 362 19.76 -17.64 5.04
N PRO A 363 20.05 -18.76 5.76
CA PRO A 363 19.63 -18.90 7.15
C PRO A 363 20.29 -17.91 8.12
N GLU A 364 21.56 -17.51 7.85
CA GLU A 364 22.27 -16.56 8.70
C GLU A 364 21.68 -15.15 8.53
N LEU A 365 21.40 -14.75 7.30
CA LEU A 365 20.73 -13.48 7.01
C LEU A 365 19.32 -13.48 7.65
N GLN A 366 18.57 -14.60 7.56
CA GLN A 366 17.23 -14.70 8.16
C GLN A 366 17.28 -14.56 9.68
N LYS A 367 18.28 -15.19 10.32
CA LYS A 367 18.49 -15.04 11.77
C LYS A 367 18.79 -13.58 12.12
N HIS A 368 19.73 -12.96 11.40
CA HIS A 368 20.08 -11.56 11.60
C HIS A 368 18.88 -10.63 11.44
N MET A 369 17.99 -10.91 10.46
CA MET A 369 16.76 -10.15 10.28
C MET A 369 15.80 -10.29 11.48
N PHE A 370 15.65 -11.48 12.07
CA PHE A 370 14.85 -11.66 13.28
C PHE A 370 15.41 -10.88 14.46
N GLU A 371 16.72 -10.89 14.64
CA GLU A 371 17.42 -10.10 15.67
C GLU A 371 17.20 -8.59 15.47
N ALA A 372 17.34 -8.10 14.23
CA ALA A 372 17.08 -6.70 13.89
C ALA A 372 15.63 -6.26 14.14
N LEU A 373 14.67 -7.21 14.10
CA LEU A 373 13.26 -7.01 14.44
C LEU A 373 12.96 -7.20 15.95
N GLY A 374 13.99 -7.37 16.77
CA GLY A 374 13.86 -7.52 18.22
C GLY A 374 13.31 -8.88 18.66
N LEU A 375 13.33 -9.90 17.81
CA LEU A 375 12.94 -11.26 18.18
C LEU A 375 14.15 -12.01 18.75
N SER A 376 13.99 -12.61 19.93
CA SER A 376 14.95 -13.56 20.44
C SER A 376 14.98 -14.85 19.61
N ASP A 377 16.08 -15.63 19.69
CA ASP A 377 16.18 -16.92 18.99
C ASP A 377 15.04 -17.87 19.38
N GLU A 378 14.63 -17.88 20.64
CA GLU A 378 13.53 -18.70 21.13
C GLU A 378 12.17 -18.26 20.55
N GLU A 379 11.93 -16.96 20.51
CA GLU A 379 10.68 -16.41 19.95
C GLU A 379 10.59 -16.63 18.43
N ALA A 380 11.68 -16.38 17.72
CA ALA A 380 11.78 -16.62 16.28
C ALA A 380 11.56 -18.10 15.95
N TYR A 381 12.21 -19.00 16.71
CA TYR A 381 12.04 -20.44 16.51
C TYR A 381 10.63 -20.91 16.90
N ALA A 382 10.07 -20.41 18.00
CA ALA A 382 8.71 -20.73 18.40
C ALA A 382 7.67 -20.34 17.35
N LYS A 383 7.87 -19.23 16.64
CA LYS A 383 6.96 -18.75 15.58
C LYS A 383 7.23 -19.41 14.23
N PHE A 384 8.49 -19.45 13.79
CA PHE A 384 8.88 -19.72 12.41
C PHE A 384 9.83 -20.92 12.25
N GLY A 385 10.13 -21.65 13.34
CA GLY A 385 11.10 -22.75 13.35
C GLY A 385 10.82 -23.81 12.30
N PHE A 386 9.55 -24.12 12.04
CA PHE A 386 9.18 -25.09 11.00
C PHE A 386 9.60 -24.65 9.58
N LEU A 387 9.62 -23.36 9.28
CA LEU A 387 10.09 -22.83 8.00
C LEU A 387 11.60 -22.73 7.96
N THR A 388 12.23 -22.18 9.01
CA THR A 388 13.70 -22.05 9.07
C THR A 388 14.41 -23.41 9.11
N ASP A 389 13.83 -24.43 9.76
CA ASP A 389 14.34 -25.79 9.71
C ASP A 389 14.22 -26.41 8.32
N ALA A 390 13.12 -26.11 7.59
CA ALA A 390 12.96 -26.56 6.22
C ALA A 390 14.02 -25.95 5.28
N PHE A 391 14.43 -24.71 5.48
CA PHE A 391 15.47 -24.05 4.69
C PHE A 391 16.83 -24.74 4.75
N ARG A 392 17.13 -25.49 5.82
CA ARG A 392 18.36 -26.26 5.96
C ARG A 392 18.50 -27.37 4.92
N PHE A 393 17.39 -27.80 4.29
CA PHE A 393 17.41 -28.79 3.22
C PHE A 393 17.69 -28.16 1.84
N GLY A 394 17.91 -26.86 1.77
CA GLY A 394 18.15 -26.09 0.56
C GLY A 394 16.88 -25.36 0.09
N ALA A 395 16.93 -24.05 0.13
CA ALA A 395 15.86 -23.20 -0.40
C ALA A 395 16.30 -22.62 -1.74
N PRO A 396 15.52 -22.80 -2.83
CA PRO A 396 15.80 -22.10 -4.07
C PRO A 396 15.58 -20.59 -3.87
N PRO A 397 16.29 -19.70 -4.57
CA PRO A 397 15.91 -18.30 -4.63
C PRO A 397 14.46 -18.22 -5.13
N HIS A 398 13.62 -17.49 -4.44
CA HIS A 398 12.18 -17.41 -4.78
C HIS A 398 11.61 -16.03 -4.46
N GLY A 399 10.50 -15.73 -5.09
CA GLY A 399 9.76 -14.50 -4.91
C GLY A 399 8.34 -14.63 -5.41
N GLY A 400 7.50 -13.73 -4.99
CA GLY A 400 6.10 -13.74 -5.37
C GLY A 400 5.35 -12.51 -4.89
N MET A 401 4.02 -12.55 -5.04
CA MET A 401 3.16 -11.43 -4.69
C MET A 401 1.74 -11.91 -4.40
N GLY A 402 0.98 -11.04 -3.74
CA GLY A 402 -0.45 -11.20 -3.55
C GLY A 402 -1.22 -10.07 -4.19
N ILE A 403 -2.12 -10.36 -5.13
CA ILE A 403 -2.98 -9.38 -5.80
C ILE A 403 -4.36 -9.45 -5.16
N GLY A 404 -4.89 -8.34 -4.64
CA GLY A 404 -6.22 -8.27 -4.06
C GLY A 404 -7.32 -8.48 -5.11
N LEU A 405 -7.91 -9.68 -5.20
CA LEU A 405 -8.98 -9.97 -6.17
C LEU A 405 -10.20 -9.07 -5.98
N ASP A 406 -10.55 -8.79 -4.74
CA ASP A 406 -11.71 -7.92 -4.43
C ASP A 406 -11.45 -6.50 -4.92
N ARG A 407 -10.26 -5.96 -4.63
CA ARG A 407 -9.85 -4.62 -5.04
C ARG A 407 -9.70 -4.51 -6.56
N LEU A 408 -9.10 -5.51 -7.19
CA LEU A 408 -9.00 -5.61 -8.65
C LEU A 408 -10.40 -5.59 -9.28
N THR A 409 -11.32 -6.41 -8.77
CA THR A 409 -12.71 -6.46 -9.25
C THR A 409 -13.41 -5.11 -9.07
N MET A 410 -13.26 -4.48 -7.91
CA MET A 410 -13.83 -3.16 -7.62
C MET A 410 -13.38 -2.12 -8.66
N LEU A 411 -12.09 -2.06 -8.93
CA LEU A 411 -11.52 -1.11 -9.91
C LEU A 411 -11.99 -1.38 -11.34
N LEU A 412 -12.05 -2.64 -11.76
CA LEU A 412 -12.51 -3.01 -13.11
C LEU A 412 -14.04 -2.86 -13.27
N CYS A 413 -14.81 -2.88 -12.18
CA CYS A 413 -16.23 -2.55 -12.17
C CYS A 413 -16.51 -1.05 -12.12
N GLY A 414 -15.51 -0.20 -11.87
CA GLY A 414 -15.68 1.24 -11.64
C GLY A 414 -16.46 1.53 -10.35
N CYS A 415 -16.28 0.71 -9.30
CA CYS A 415 -16.91 0.87 -8.00
C CYS A 415 -15.94 1.49 -6.99
N ASP A 416 -16.47 2.23 -6.02
CA ASP A 416 -15.70 2.87 -4.96
C ASP A 416 -15.71 2.07 -3.64
N ASN A 417 -16.42 0.95 -3.58
CA ASN A 417 -16.59 0.16 -2.37
C ASN A 417 -16.48 -1.34 -2.65
N LEU A 418 -15.68 -2.05 -1.86
CA LEU A 418 -15.54 -3.51 -1.95
C LEU A 418 -16.85 -4.27 -1.77
N ARG A 419 -17.80 -3.72 -1.00
CA ARG A 419 -19.12 -4.36 -0.77
C ARG A 419 -19.93 -4.55 -2.06
N ASP A 420 -19.64 -3.76 -3.09
CA ASP A 420 -20.35 -3.85 -4.36
C ASP A 420 -19.87 -5.03 -5.24
N VAL A 421 -18.76 -5.67 -4.87
CA VAL A 421 -18.14 -6.77 -5.63
C VAL A 421 -18.00 -8.06 -4.82
N ILE A 422 -18.55 -8.10 -3.62
CA ILE A 422 -18.53 -9.24 -2.70
C ILE A 422 -19.96 -9.67 -2.39
N ALA A 423 -20.25 -10.98 -2.44
CA ALA A 423 -21.50 -11.52 -1.95
C ALA A 423 -21.47 -11.56 -0.41
N PHE A 424 -22.53 -11.06 0.25
CA PHE A 424 -22.68 -11.03 1.70
C PHE A 424 -21.51 -10.35 2.44
N PRO A 425 -21.19 -9.09 2.11
CA PRO A 425 -20.08 -8.38 2.73
C PRO A 425 -20.38 -8.04 4.18
N LYS A 426 -19.32 -7.84 4.99
CA LYS A 426 -19.45 -7.27 6.33
C LYS A 426 -19.73 -5.76 6.24
N VAL A 427 -20.55 -5.25 7.14
CA VAL A 427 -20.82 -3.81 7.32
C VAL A 427 -19.85 -3.18 8.30
N SER A 428 -19.91 -1.87 8.51
CA SER A 428 -18.92 -1.08 9.25
C SER A 428 -18.64 -1.56 10.70
N ASN A 429 -19.57 -2.24 11.33
CA ASN A 429 -19.39 -2.86 12.65
C ASN A 429 -18.93 -4.33 12.57
N SER A 430 -18.37 -4.77 11.46
CA SER A 430 -17.89 -6.14 11.20
C SER A 430 -18.97 -7.23 11.23
N SER A 431 -20.26 -6.87 11.20
CA SER A 431 -21.34 -7.86 11.15
C SER A 431 -21.75 -8.21 9.72
N GLU A 432 -22.29 -9.42 9.52
CA GLU A 432 -22.93 -9.87 8.29
C GLU A 432 -24.45 -9.86 8.49
N LEU A 433 -25.14 -9.08 7.67
CA LEU A 433 -26.57 -8.77 7.90
C LEU A 433 -27.52 -9.91 7.57
N MET A 434 -27.12 -10.86 6.73
CA MET A 434 -28.04 -11.91 6.28
C MET A 434 -28.16 -13.02 7.31
N SER A 435 -27.06 -13.47 7.90
CA SER A 435 -27.00 -14.50 8.93
C SER A 435 -27.03 -13.94 10.35
N GLY A 436 -26.75 -12.63 10.50
CA GLY A 436 -26.58 -11.97 11.80
C GLY A 436 -25.26 -12.29 12.50
N ALA A 437 -24.25 -12.74 11.74
CA ALA A 437 -22.93 -13.01 12.31
C ALA A 437 -22.19 -11.70 12.65
N PRO A 438 -21.37 -11.65 13.76
CA PRO A 438 -21.20 -12.70 14.77
C PRO A 438 -22.42 -12.85 15.69
N ALA A 439 -22.62 -14.06 16.23
CA ALA A 439 -23.71 -14.39 17.14
C ALA A 439 -23.19 -15.08 18.40
N GLU A 440 -24.01 -15.05 19.46
CA GLU A 440 -23.73 -15.81 20.67
C GLU A 440 -23.72 -17.32 20.40
N VAL A 441 -22.93 -18.04 21.17
CA VAL A 441 -22.86 -19.50 21.13
C VAL A 441 -23.35 -20.11 22.44
N ASP A 442 -23.82 -21.34 22.38
CA ASP A 442 -24.35 -22.04 23.55
C ASP A 442 -23.26 -22.30 24.60
N ASN A 443 -23.61 -22.14 25.87
CA ASN A 443 -22.75 -22.44 27.01
C ASN A 443 -22.22 -23.89 26.99
N ALA A 444 -22.95 -24.83 26.41
CA ALA A 444 -22.48 -26.21 26.23
C ALA A 444 -21.29 -26.29 25.28
N GLN A 445 -21.30 -25.53 24.20
CA GLN A 445 -20.15 -25.43 23.26
C GLN A 445 -18.94 -24.76 23.93
N LEU A 446 -19.14 -23.68 24.71
CA LEU A 446 -18.06 -23.02 25.45
C LEU A 446 -17.40 -23.97 26.47
N LYS A 447 -18.21 -24.75 27.21
CA LYS A 447 -17.71 -25.79 28.12
C LYS A 447 -16.92 -26.88 27.41
N GLU A 448 -17.40 -27.36 26.25
CA GLU A 448 -16.69 -28.34 25.45
C GLU A 448 -15.34 -27.83 24.99
N LEU A 449 -15.24 -26.54 24.65
CA LEU A 449 -14.00 -25.87 24.27
C LEU A 449 -13.14 -25.46 25.47
N SER A 450 -13.64 -25.58 26.70
CA SER A 450 -12.96 -25.12 27.93
C SER A 450 -12.70 -23.59 27.91
N ILE A 451 -13.66 -22.81 27.43
CA ILE A 451 -13.63 -21.35 27.31
C ILE A 451 -14.68 -20.75 28.22
N SER A 452 -14.37 -19.62 28.88
CA SER A 452 -15.31 -18.75 29.57
C SER A 452 -15.31 -17.36 28.93
N ILE A 453 -16.44 -16.69 29.00
CA ILE A 453 -16.54 -15.26 28.62
C ILE A 453 -16.53 -14.49 29.94
N ASP A 454 -15.55 -13.59 30.07
CA ASP A 454 -15.50 -12.64 31.18
C ASP A 454 -16.41 -11.46 30.83
N GLU A 455 -17.27 -11.04 31.77
CA GLU A 455 -18.21 -9.90 31.63
C GLU A 455 -17.50 -8.54 31.71
#